data_a5db2fd15e21a6f5010b21b9e1c27edc
#
_entry.id   a5db2fd15e21a6f5010b21b9e1c27edc
#
_cell.length_a   1.000
_cell.length_b   1.000
_cell.length_c   1.000
_cell.angle_alpha   90.00
_cell.angle_beta   90.00
_cell.angle_gamma   90.00
#
_symmetry.space_group_name_H-M   'P 1'
#
loop_
_entity.id
_entity.type
_entity.pdbx_description
1 polymer ?
#
loop_
_entity_poly.entity_id
_entity_poly.type
_entity_poly.pdbx_seq_one_letter_code
_entity_poly.pdbx_strand_id
1 'polypeptide(L)'
;MSSPWELTAVLFAIAYLLLAIRQSVWCWPAALVSTSLYLFIMYDAGLYMESALQVFYIAIAIYGWQQWSGGGEAAEPAELRGPVSPPEADPASAHQAGRSLRVSTWPPRRHLRVVSLVIIASAVSGALLSRYTDAALPYVDSFTTWGALIATWMVARKILENWLYWFVIDSVSVYLYLARELYLTAGLFMLYLVLIIVGYRAWRRSMQ
;
A
#
# COMPACT_ATOMS: atom_id res chain seq x y z
N MET A 1 -25.19 4.66 13.26
CA MET A 1 -24.23 4.72 14.42
C MET A 1 -23.07 3.81 14.05
N SER A 2 -21.87 4.37 13.94
CA SER A 2 -20.66 3.56 13.68
C SER A 2 -20.42 2.59 14.84
N SER A 3 -20.18 1.33 14.54
CA SER A 3 -19.91 0.32 15.56
C SER A 3 -18.55 0.61 16.24
N PRO A 4 -18.34 0.23 17.52
CA PRO A 4 -17.04 0.38 18.17
C PRO A 4 -15.89 -0.29 17.38
N TRP A 5 -16.19 -1.36 16.68
CA TRP A 5 -15.24 -2.07 15.82
C TRP A 5 -14.82 -1.27 14.60
N GLU A 6 -15.76 -0.57 13.97
CA GLU A 6 -15.49 0.33 12.84
C GLU A 6 -14.60 1.50 13.25
N LEU A 7 -14.91 2.15 14.39
CA LEU A 7 -14.05 3.22 14.92
C LEU A 7 -12.64 2.72 15.21
N THR A 8 -12.51 1.54 15.80
CA THR A 8 -11.21 0.92 16.06
C THR A 8 -10.45 0.65 14.77
N ALA A 9 -11.11 0.10 13.74
CA ALA A 9 -10.51 -0.16 12.44
C ALA A 9 -9.99 1.14 11.78
N VAL A 10 -10.77 2.23 11.84
CA VAL A 10 -10.37 3.55 11.32
C VAL A 10 -9.16 4.12 12.08
N LEU A 11 -9.14 4.02 13.41
CA LEU A 11 -8.01 4.50 14.22
C LEU A 11 -6.71 3.76 13.86
N PHE A 12 -6.77 2.43 13.69
CA PHE A 12 -5.60 1.66 13.25
C PHE A 12 -5.20 1.96 11.81
N ALA A 13 -6.14 2.27 10.90
CA ALA A 13 -5.83 2.70 9.54
C ALA A 13 -5.08 4.05 9.53
N ILE A 14 -5.50 5.00 10.35
CA ILE A 14 -4.79 6.29 10.52
C ILE A 14 -3.41 6.06 11.14
N ALA A 15 -3.32 5.22 12.19
CA ALA A 15 -2.05 4.86 12.82
C ALA A 15 -1.09 4.21 11.80
N TYR A 16 -1.59 3.29 10.97
CA TYR A 16 -0.81 2.72 9.86
C TYR A 16 -0.19 3.81 8.99
N LEU A 17 -0.99 4.75 8.51
CA LEU A 17 -0.53 5.81 7.60
C LEU A 17 0.52 6.71 8.27
N LEU A 18 0.30 7.14 9.51
CA LEU A 18 1.23 7.97 10.26
C LEU A 18 2.56 7.26 10.54
N LEU A 19 2.51 5.97 10.86
CA LEU A 19 3.70 5.13 11.07
C LEU A 19 4.42 4.85 9.75
N ALA A 20 3.70 4.65 8.64
CA ALA A 20 4.28 4.48 7.31
C ALA A 20 5.02 5.74 6.84
N ILE A 21 4.48 6.94 7.10
CA ILE A 21 5.17 8.22 6.86
C ILE A 21 6.52 8.26 7.60
N ARG A 22 6.55 7.79 8.85
CA ARG A 22 7.77 7.72 9.67
C ARG A 22 8.67 6.53 9.34
N GLN A 23 8.32 5.73 8.34
CA GLN A 23 9.01 4.49 7.96
C GLN A 23 9.16 3.50 9.13
N SER A 24 8.28 3.56 10.10
CA SER A 24 8.28 2.65 11.26
C SER A 24 7.71 1.29 10.86
N VAL A 25 8.43 0.22 11.22
CA VAL A 25 7.98 -1.16 11.00
C VAL A 25 6.64 -1.46 11.65
N TRP A 26 6.30 -0.74 12.70
CA TRP A 26 5.04 -0.86 13.43
C TRP A 26 3.80 -0.46 12.61
N CYS A 27 3.99 0.15 11.42
CA CYS A 27 2.87 0.38 10.51
C CYS A 27 2.19 -0.93 10.08
N TRP A 28 2.96 -2.00 9.91
CA TRP A 28 2.42 -3.28 9.45
C TRP A 28 1.51 -3.98 10.48
N PRO A 29 1.87 -4.08 11.78
CA PRO A 29 0.92 -4.50 12.82
C PRO A 29 -0.37 -3.67 12.85
N ALA A 30 -0.26 -2.35 12.73
CA ALA A 30 -1.44 -1.49 12.66
C ALA A 30 -2.30 -1.80 11.43
N ALA A 31 -1.68 -2.02 10.26
CA ALA A 31 -2.37 -2.49 9.06
C ALA A 31 -3.07 -3.82 9.29
N LEU A 32 -2.39 -4.81 9.88
CA LEU A 32 -2.98 -6.13 10.16
C LEU A 32 -4.21 -6.03 11.05
N VAL A 33 -4.19 -5.24 12.11
CA VAL A 33 -5.36 -5.05 12.98
C VAL A 33 -6.49 -4.39 12.20
N SER A 34 -6.22 -3.30 11.50
CA SER A 34 -7.23 -2.58 10.73
C SER A 34 -7.88 -3.48 9.67
N THR A 35 -7.07 -4.14 8.83
CA THR A 35 -7.56 -4.97 7.73
C THR A 35 -8.30 -6.21 8.24
N SER A 36 -7.86 -6.81 9.35
CA SER A 36 -8.58 -7.93 9.96
C SER A 36 -9.95 -7.51 10.48
N LEU A 37 -10.07 -6.34 11.11
CA LEU A 37 -11.37 -5.81 11.53
C LEU A 37 -12.27 -5.51 10.33
N TYR A 38 -11.75 -4.85 9.29
CA TYR A 38 -12.51 -4.58 8.08
C TYR A 38 -12.93 -5.85 7.35
N LEU A 39 -12.14 -6.92 7.37
CA LEU A 39 -12.51 -8.22 6.81
C LEU A 39 -13.82 -8.72 7.43
N PHE A 40 -13.91 -8.73 8.76
CA PHE A 40 -15.12 -9.17 9.46
C PHE A 40 -16.29 -8.20 9.26
N ILE A 41 -16.05 -6.88 9.34
CA ILE A 41 -17.08 -5.86 9.13
C ILE A 41 -17.70 -5.97 7.73
N MET A 42 -16.86 -6.13 6.69
CA MET A 42 -17.32 -6.25 5.31
C MET A 42 -18.02 -7.58 5.05
N TYR A 43 -17.54 -8.68 5.66
CA TYR A 43 -18.17 -9.98 5.56
C TYR A 43 -19.58 -9.96 6.19
N ASP A 44 -19.70 -9.39 7.39
CA ASP A 44 -20.98 -9.28 8.12
C ASP A 44 -21.98 -8.35 7.41
N ALA A 45 -21.47 -7.34 6.70
CA ALA A 45 -22.26 -6.45 5.85
C ALA A 45 -22.67 -7.10 4.50
N GLY A 46 -22.26 -8.34 4.21
CA GLY A 46 -22.52 -9.01 2.93
C GLY A 46 -21.65 -8.51 1.76
N LEU A 47 -20.63 -7.72 2.03
CA LEU A 47 -19.68 -7.17 1.06
C LEU A 47 -18.51 -8.15 0.85
N TYR A 48 -18.80 -9.30 0.25
CA TYR A 48 -17.84 -10.40 0.15
C TYR A 48 -16.61 -10.09 -0.70
N MET A 49 -16.73 -9.27 -1.75
CA MET A 49 -15.60 -8.87 -2.59
C MET A 49 -14.64 -7.94 -1.85
N GLU A 50 -15.17 -6.98 -1.12
CA GLU A 50 -14.41 -6.08 -0.25
C GLU A 50 -13.74 -6.85 0.89
N SER A 51 -14.43 -7.83 1.46
CA SER A 51 -13.86 -8.74 2.45
C SER A 51 -12.71 -9.56 1.87
N ALA A 52 -12.85 -10.10 0.64
CA ALA A 52 -11.78 -10.81 -0.05
C ALA A 52 -10.56 -9.90 -0.33
N LEU A 53 -10.79 -8.61 -0.64
CA LEU A 53 -9.72 -7.62 -0.80
C LEU A 53 -8.92 -7.43 0.50
N GLN A 54 -9.57 -7.50 1.67
CA GLN A 54 -8.86 -7.42 2.96
C GLN A 54 -7.91 -8.60 3.17
N VAL A 55 -8.22 -9.80 2.65
CA VAL A 55 -7.29 -10.95 2.70
C VAL A 55 -6.00 -10.62 1.94
N PHE A 56 -6.09 -9.97 0.79
CA PHE A 56 -4.92 -9.52 0.05
C PHE A 56 -4.11 -8.49 0.87
N TYR A 57 -4.77 -7.51 1.50
CA TYR A 57 -4.07 -6.52 2.33
C TYR A 57 -3.41 -7.15 3.57
N ILE A 58 -4.01 -8.18 4.18
CA ILE A 58 -3.37 -8.95 5.25
C ILE A 58 -2.08 -9.63 4.73
N ALA A 59 -2.14 -10.28 3.57
CA ALA A 59 -0.97 -10.92 2.97
C ALA A 59 0.16 -9.91 2.67
N ILE A 60 -0.18 -8.74 2.11
CA ILE A 60 0.78 -7.67 1.86
C ILE A 60 1.32 -7.06 3.16
N ALA A 61 0.53 -6.96 4.21
CA ALA A 61 1.00 -6.46 5.50
C ALA A 61 2.02 -7.41 6.13
N ILE A 62 1.80 -8.72 6.06
CA ILE A 62 2.77 -9.73 6.51
C ILE A 62 4.06 -9.64 5.67
N TYR A 63 3.93 -9.56 4.35
CA TYR A 63 5.07 -9.40 3.45
C TYR A 63 5.85 -8.10 3.75
N GLY A 64 5.17 -6.99 3.91
CA GLY A 64 5.77 -5.70 4.24
C GLY A 64 6.49 -5.72 5.58
N TRP A 65 5.91 -6.36 6.59
CA TRP A 65 6.58 -6.57 7.86
C TRP A 65 7.91 -7.31 7.68
N GLN A 66 7.90 -8.44 6.98
CA GLN A 66 9.11 -9.22 6.70
C GLN A 66 10.16 -8.38 5.96
N GLN A 67 9.74 -7.61 4.95
CA GLN A 67 10.65 -6.75 4.17
C GLN A 67 11.27 -5.61 5.01
N TRP A 68 10.52 -5.06 5.95
CA TRP A 68 10.97 -3.93 6.75
C TRP A 68 11.71 -4.36 8.03
N SER A 69 11.45 -5.56 8.56
CA SER A 69 12.08 -6.14 9.76
C SER A 69 13.35 -6.93 9.42
N GLY A 70 13.30 -7.72 8.36
CA GLY A 70 14.46 -8.44 7.83
C GLY A 70 15.15 -7.53 6.83
N GLY A 71 16.44 -7.26 7.04
CA GLY A 71 17.22 -6.57 6.02
C GLY A 71 17.01 -7.28 4.68
N GLY A 72 16.33 -6.60 3.74
CA GLY A 72 15.93 -7.19 2.47
C GLY A 72 17.12 -7.80 1.74
N GLU A 73 17.26 -9.09 1.84
CA GLU A 73 17.99 -9.87 0.86
C GLU A 73 17.21 -9.78 -0.46
N ALA A 74 17.45 -8.71 -1.21
CA ALA A 74 17.35 -8.83 -2.63
C ALA A 74 18.42 -9.87 -2.99
N ALA A 75 18.01 -11.10 -3.27
CA ALA A 75 18.85 -12.10 -3.89
C ALA A 75 19.38 -11.50 -5.21
N GLU A 76 20.56 -10.91 -5.15
CA GLU A 76 21.36 -10.65 -6.32
C GLU A 76 21.75 -12.03 -6.86
N PRO A 77 21.48 -12.34 -8.13
CA PRO A 77 21.87 -13.62 -8.71
C PRO A 77 23.36 -13.85 -8.44
N ALA A 78 23.71 -15.02 -7.94
CA ALA A 78 25.06 -15.40 -7.54
C ALA A 78 26.10 -15.33 -8.67
N GLU A 79 25.69 -15.04 -9.89
CA GLU A 79 26.51 -14.99 -11.11
C GLU A 79 27.34 -13.72 -11.29
N LEU A 80 27.19 -12.68 -10.44
CA LEU A 80 27.94 -11.42 -10.56
C LEU A 80 28.96 -11.18 -9.44
N ARG A 81 29.22 -12.16 -8.59
CA ARG A 81 30.32 -12.09 -7.63
C ARG A 81 31.62 -12.56 -8.26
N GLY A 82 32.38 -11.60 -8.79
CA GLY A 82 33.81 -11.82 -9.05
C GLY A 82 34.56 -12.21 -7.76
N PRO A 83 35.74 -12.85 -7.86
CA PRO A 83 36.49 -13.31 -6.70
C PRO A 83 37.02 -12.10 -5.91
N VAL A 84 36.34 -11.76 -4.82
CA VAL A 84 36.81 -10.78 -3.84
C VAL A 84 37.50 -11.53 -2.73
N SER A 85 38.81 -11.26 -2.54
CA SER A 85 39.62 -11.72 -1.42
C SER A 85 38.97 -11.33 -0.09
N PRO A 86 38.98 -12.18 0.96
CA PRO A 86 38.30 -11.88 2.20
C PRO A 86 39.05 -10.78 2.97
N PRO A 87 38.38 -9.70 3.38
CA PRO A 87 38.88 -8.88 4.48
C PRO A 87 38.68 -9.68 5.77
N GLU A 88 39.69 -9.70 6.61
CA GLU A 88 39.65 -10.23 7.97
C GLU A 88 38.47 -9.58 8.73
N ALA A 89 37.38 -10.31 8.88
CA ALA A 89 36.16 -9.78 9.50
C ALA A 89 36.19 -10.08 10.99
N ASP A 90 36.23 -9.03 11.79
CA ASP A 90 35.90 -9.07 13.20
C ASP A 90 34.47 -9.65 13.36
N PRO A 91 34.29 -10.84 14.00
CA PRO A 91 32.99 -11.51 14.09
C PRO A 91 31.95 -10.73 14.89
N ALA A 92 32.33 -9.68 15.62
CA ALA A 92 31.41 -8.81 16.36
C ALA A 92 30.70 -7.79 15.47
N SER A 93 31.25 -7.43 14.31
CA SER A 93 30.65 -6.47 13.37
C SER A 93 29.67 -7.10 12.38
N ALA A 94 29.71 -8.42 12.20
CA ALA A 94 28.85 -9.17 11.28
C ALA A 94 27.37 -9.28 11.77
N HIS A 95 27.11 -9.08 13.05
CA HIS A 95 25.77 -9.25 13.63
C HIS A 95 24.90 -7.98 13.64
N GLN A 96 25.40 -6.81 13.22
CA GLN A 96 24.66 -5.53 13.30
C GLN A 96 24.33 -4.89 11.95
N ALA A 97 24.65 -5.48 10.84
CA ALA A 97 24.26 -5.00 9.53
C ALA A 97 22.96 -5.62 9.04
N GLY A 98 21.91 -5.60 9.87
CA GLY A 98 20.55 -5.74 9.37
C GLY A 98 20.27 -4.59 8.38
N ARG A 99 20.50 -4.83 7.09
CA ARG A 99 20.24 -3.87 6.01
C ARG A 99 18.76 -3.50 6.02
N SER A 100 18.40 -2.47 6.77
CA SER A 100 17.04 -1.91 6.68
C SER A 100 16.76 -1.54 5.23
N LEU A 101 15.60 -1.97 4.72
CA LEU A 101 15.16 -1.66 3.37
C LEU A 101 15.16 -0.13 3.19
N ARG A 102 15.95 0.37 2.23
CA ARG A 102 16.05 1.81 1.94
C ARG A 102 14.97 2.23 0.95
N VAL A 103 14.56 3.49 1.03
CA VAL A 103 13.66 4.09 0.04
C VAL A 103 14.37 4.13 -1.31
N SER A 104 13.68 3.69 -2.35
CA SER A 104 14.18 3.63 -3.73
C SER A 104 13.17 4.20 -4.71
N THR A 105 13.61 4.46 -5.93
CA THR A 105 12.77 4.96 -7.04
C THR A 105 12.76 3.97 -8.20
N TRP A 106 11.71 4.00 -8.99
CA TRP A 106 11.62 3.20 -10.20
C TRP A 106 11.98 4.00 -11.46
N PRO A 107 12.56 3.34 -12.48
CA PRO A 107 12.76 3.97 -13.78
C PRO A 107 11.40 4.20 -14.48
N PRO A 108 11.27 5.27 -15.30
CA PRO A 108 9.99 5.63 -15.96
C PRO A 108 9.36 4.49 -16.77
N ARG A 109 10.19 3.66 -17.42
CA ARG A 109 9.71 2.50 -18.18
C ARG A 109 8.95 1.48 -17.31
N ARG A 110 9.30 1.36 -16.03
CA ARG A 110 8.61 0.46 -15.10
C ARG A 110 7.24 1.02 -14.72
N HIS A 111 7.16 2.33 -14.46
CA HIS A 111 5.89 3.00 -14.22
C HIS A 111 4.94 2.85 -15.40
N LEU A 112 5.44 3.05 -16.63
CA LEU A 112 4.62 2.88 -17.84
C LEU A 112 4.00 1.47 -17.91
N ARG A 113 4.79 0.40 -17.67
CA ARG A 113 4.28 -0.98 -17.68
C ARG A 113 3.23 -1.21 -16.59
N VAL A 114 3.48 -0.73 -15.39
CA VAL A 114 2.58 -0.92 -14.25
C VAL A 114 1.28 -0.15 -14.44
N VAL A 115 1.36 1.11 -14.88
CA VAL A 115 0.17 1.93 -15.18
C VAL A 115 -0.65 1.31 -16.32
N SER A 116 0.00 0.85 -17.39
CA SER A 116 -0.69 0.13 -18.48
C SER A 116 -1.41 -1.12 -17.97
N LEU A 117 -0.75 -1.90 -17.09
CA LEU A 117 -1.37 -3.08 -16.49
C LEU A 117 -2.60 -2.72 -15.64
N VAL A 118 -2.50 -1.67 -14.82
CA VAL A 118 -3.63 -1.18 -14.00
C VAL A 118 -4.78 -0.74 -14.91
N ILE A 119 -4.52 0.02 -15.97
CA ILE A 119 -5.55 0.47 -16.91
C ILE A 119 -6.24 -0.71 -17.58
N ILE A 120 -5.47 -1.68 -18.10
CA ILE A 120 -6.03 -2.87 -18.77
C ILE A 120 -6.86 -3.70 -17.79
N ALA A 121 -6.32 -3.99 -16.60
CA ALA A 121 -7.02 -4.74 -15.57
C ALA A 121 -8.32 -4.03 -15.13
N SER A 122 -8.27 -2.69 -14.97
CA SER A 122 -9.44 -1.88 -14.63
C SER A 122 -10.49 -1.88 -15.72
N ALA A 123 -10.07 -1.81 -16.99
CA ALA A 123 -10.99 -1.86 -18.12
C ALA A 123 -11.70 -3.22 -18.21
N VAL A 124 -10.94 -4.32 -18.05
CA VAL A 124 -11.49 -5.68 -18.09
C VAL A 124 -12.43 -5.93 -16.92
N SER A 125 -11.99 -5.66 -15.68
CA SER A 125 -12.82 -5.87 -14.49
C SER A 125 -14.01 -4.92 -14.45
N GLY A 126 -13.85 -3.66 -14.87
CA GLY A 126 -14.95 -2.69 -14.99
C GLY A 126 -16.00 -3.13 -16.01
N ALA A 127 -15.58 -3.68 -17.16
CA ALA A 127 -16.51 -4.24 -18.15
C ALA A 127 -17.26 -5.48 -17.61
N LEU A 128 -16.58 -6.34 -16.85
CA LEU A 128 -17.23 -7.50 -16.21
C LEU A 128 -18.22 -7.02 -15.14
N LEU A 129 -17.82 -6.10 -14.27
CA LEU A 129 -18.70 -5.57 -13.23
C LEU A 129 -19.92 -4.86 -13.83
N SER A 130 -19.75 -4.06 -14.90
CA SER A 130 -20.87 -3.39 -15.56
C SER A 130 -21.85 -4.36 -16.23
N ARG A 131 -21.39 -5.56 -16.60
CA ARG A 131 -22.23 -6.56 -17.27
C ARG A 131 -22.93 -7.51 -16.30
N TYR A 132 -22.32 -7.80 -15.16
CA TYR A 132 -22.79 -8.84 -14.24
C TYR A 132 -23.24 -8.31 -12.87
N THR A 133 -23.12 -7.00 -12.62
CA THR A 133 -23.50 -6.37 -11.35
C THR A 133 -24.15 -5.01 -11.58
N ASP A 134 -24.90 -4.52 -10.58
CA ASP A 134 -25.51 -3.19 -10.58
C ASP A 134 -24.58 -2.10 -10.01
N ALA A 135 -23.26 -2.27 -10.15
CA ALA A 135 -22.27 -1.32 -9.64
C ALA A 135 -22.44 0.05 -10.31
N ALA A 136 -22.58 1.12 -9.52
CA ALA A 136 -22.87 2.47 -10.03
C ALA A 136 -21.73 3.07 -10.87
N LEU A 137 -20.46 2.77 -10.54
CA LEU A 137 -19.27 3.28 -11.21
C LEU A 137 -18.20 2.20 -11.37
N PRO A 138 -18.48 1.11 -12.12
CA PRO A 138 -17.65 -0.12 -12.12
C PRO A 138 -16.21 0.11 -12.60
N TYR A 139 -15.99 1.00 -13.54
CA TYR A 139 -14.63 1.32 -14.05
C TYR A 139 -13.81 2.12 -13.03
N VAL A 140 -14.46 3.03 -12.30
CA VAL A 140 -13.80 3.85 -11.26
C VAL A 140 -13.44 2.96 -10.07
N ASP A 141 -14.36 2.11 -9.63
CA ASP A 141 -14.13 1.14 -8.54
C ASP A 141 -12.99 0.16 -8.90
N SER A 142 -12.98 -0.34 -10.13
CA SER A 142 -11.90 -1.19 -10.62
C SER A 142 -10.55 -0.47 -10.66
N PHE A 143 -10.52 0.78 -11.12
CA PHE A 143 -9.29 1.57 -11.17
C PHE A 143 -8.73 1.84 -9.78
N THR A 144 -9.55 2.26 -8.83
CA THR A 144 -9.11 2.49 -7.45
C THR A 144 -8.63 1.21 -6.79
N THR A 145 -9.30 0.08 -7.03
CA THR A 145 -8.90 -1.23 -6.51
C THR A 145 -7.54 -1.67 -7.04
N TRP A 146 -7.35 -1.75 -8.36
CA TRP A 146 -6.07 -2.17 -8.94
C TRP A 146 -4.94 -1.21 -8.61
N GLY A 147 -5.24 0.09 -8.61
CA GLY A 147 -4.30 1.12 -8.19
C GLY A 147 -3.85 0.93 -6.74
N ALA A 148 -4.78 0.71 -5.81
CA ALA A 148 -4.49 0.50 -4.40
C ALA A 148 -3.66 -0.77 -4.14
N LEU A 149 -3.94 -1.88 -4.85
CA LEU A 149 -3.14 -3.11 -4.78
C LEU A 149 -1.67 -2.83 -5.12
N ILE A 150 -1.43 -2.15 -6.23
CA ILE A 150 -0.07 -1.81 -6.69
C ILE A 150 0.58 -0.80 -5.73
N ALA A 151 -0.12 0.25 -5.33
CA ALA A 151 0.43 1.27 -4.43
C ALA A 151 0.81 0.67 -3.08
N THR A 152 -0.01 -0.22 -2.51
CA THR A 152 0.29 -0.92 -1.25
C THR A 152 1.53 -1.81 -1.39
N TRP A 153 1.65 -2.54 -2.51
CA TRP A 153 2.85 -3.33 -2.78
C TRP A 153 4.10 -2.45 -2.91
N MET A 154 3.99 -1.26 -3.55
CA MET A 154 5.08 -0.29 -3.61
C MET A 154 5.48 0.22 -2.22
N VAL A 155 4.53 0.44 -1.29
CA VAL A 155 4.84 0.78 0.12
C VAL A 155 5.65 -0.33 0.76
N ALA A 156 5.25 -1.60 0.60
CA ALA A 156 5.97 -2.74 1.15
C ALA A 156 7.42 -2.84 0.65
N ARG A 157 7.69 -2.38 -0.56
CA ARG A 157 9.02 -2.31 -1.18
C ARG A 157 9.75 -0.98 -0.96
N LYS A 158 9.19 -0.06 -0.18
CA LYS A 158 9.69 1.31 0.04
C LYS A 158 9.99 2.07 -1.26
N ILE A 159 9.13 1.96 -2.26
CA ILE A 159 9.24 2.71 -3.51
C ILE A 159 8.64 4.11 -3.29
N LEU A 160 9.44 5.18 -3.50
CA LEU A 160 9.02 6.56 -3.21
C LEU A 160 7.74 6.97 -3.94
N GLU A 161 7.61 6.56 -5.19
CA GLU A 161 6.51 6.96 -6.06
C GLU A 161 5.16 6.34 -5.65
N ASN A 162 5.12 5.43 -4.65
CA ASN A 162 3.86 4.96 -4.08
C ASN A 162 2.94 6.11 -3.66
N TRP A 163 3.52 7.19 -3.11
CA TRP A 163 2.80 8.36 -2.66
C TRP A 163 2.09 9.09 -3.80
N LEU A 164 2.68 9.10 -5.01
CA LEU A 164 2.06 9.69 -6.20
C LEU A 164 0.89 8.83 -6.69
N TYR A 165 1.01 7.50 -6.60
CA TYR A 165 -0.09 6.58 -6.92
C TYR A 165 -1.25 6.79 -5.96
N TRP A 166 -0.99 6.84 -4.67
CA TRP A 166 -2.00 7.13 -3.66
C TRP A 166 -2.65 8.49 -3.87
N PHE A 167 -1.88 9.52 -4.25
CA PHE A 167 -2.43 10.84 -4.56
C PHE A 167 -3.48 10.78 -5.67
N VAL A 168 -3.20 10.07 -6.76
CA VAL A 168 -4.16 9.90 -7.86
C VAL A 168 -5.38 9.09 -7.41
N ILE A 169 -5.17 7.97 -6.74
CA ILE A 169 -6.24 7.07 -6.27
C ILE A 169 -7.18 7.82 -5.31
N ASP A 170 -6.64 8.48 -4.31
CA ASP A 170 -7.44 9.19 -3.30
C ASP A 170 -8.15 10.42 -3.89
N SER A 171 -7.54 11.11 -4.88
CA SER A 171 -8.22 12.18 -5.59
C SER A 171 -9.44 11.67 -6.35
N VAL A 172 -9.34 10.53 -7.03
CA VAL A 172 -10.47 9.86 -7.70
C VAL A 172 -11.50 9.40 -6.67
N SER A 173 -11.06 8.88 -5.52
CA SER A 173 -11.95 8.46 -4.43
C SER A 173 -12.72 9.63 -3.81
N VAL A 174 -12.09 10.80 -3.65
CA VAL A 174 -12.78 12.02 -3.21
C VAL A 174 -13.92 12.36 -4.16
N TYR A 175 -13.65 12.35 -5.47
CA TYR A 175 -14.69 12.59 -6.48
C TYR A 175 -15.83 11.56 -6.37
N LEU A 176 -15.49 10.27 -6.24
CA LEU A 176 -16.44 9.18 -6.09
C LEU A 176 -17.35 9.36 -4.88
N TYR A 177 -16.79 9.71 -3.73
CA TYR A 177 -17.56 9.89 -2.49
C TYR A 177 -18.40 11.16 -2.50
N LEU A 178 -17.92 12.25 -3.12
CA LEU A 178 -18.73 13.45 -3.32
C LEU A 178 -19.93 13.16 -4.25
N ALA A 179 -19.74 12.42 -5.33
CA ALA A 179 -20.80 12.02 -6.24
C ALA A 179 -21.86 11.11 -5.61
N ARG A 180 -21.50 10.42 -4.52
CA ARG A 180 -22.40 9.58 -3.72
C ARG A 180 -22.94 10.27 -2.46
N GLU A 181 -22.73 11.57 -2.31
CA GLU A 181 -23.13 12.38 -1.14
C GLU A 181 -22.53 11.90 0.20
N LEU A 182 -21.42 11.15 0.15
CA LEU A 182 -20.69 10.64 1.32
C LEU A 182 -19.65 11.67 1.79
N TYR A 183 -20.12 12.84 2.23
CA TYR A 183 -19.26 13.99 2.54
C TYR A 183 -18.23 13.74 3.65
N LEU A 184 -18.56 12.95 4.69
CA LEU A 184 -17.61 12.62 5.76
C LEU A 184 -16.46 11.75 5.25
N THR A 185 -16.77 10.76 4.41
CA THR A 185 -15.75 9.91 3.78
C THR A 185 -14.90 10.72 2.80
N ALA A 186 -15.50 11.59 2.01
CA ALA A 186 -14.75 12.50 1.13
C ALA A 186 -13.80 13.40 1.95
N GLY A 187 -14.24 13.92 3.10
CA GLY A 187 -13.40 14.68 4.03
C GLY A 187 -12.22 13.88 4.57
N LEU A 188 -12.40 12.60 4.88
CA LEU A 188 -11.32 11.69 5.31
C LEU A 188 -10.29 11.50 4.19
N PHE A 189 -10.73 11.30 2.95
CA PHE A 189 -9.81 11.16 1.81
C PHE A 189 -9.09 12.47 1.48
N MET A 190 -9.71 13.62 1.68
CA MET A 190 -9.01 14.92 1.61
C MET A 190 -7.90 15.02 2.67
N LEU A 191 -8.14 14.53 3.90
CA LEU A 191 -7.09 14.44 4.92
C LEU A 191 -5.96 13.51 4.46
N TYR A 192 -6.28 12.37 3.85
CA TYR A 192 -5.27 11.45 3.30
C TYR A 192 -4.41 12.13 2.22
N LEU A 193 -4.98 12.93 1.33
CA LEU A 193 -4.20 13.70 0.34
C LEU A 193 -3.16 14.62 1.01
N VAL A 194 -3.51 15.27 2.12
CA VAL A 194 -2.55 16.08 2.89
C VAL A 194 -1.44 15.19 3.47
N LEU A 195 -1.80 14.06 4.08
CA LEU A 195 -0.83 13.12 4.67
C LEU A 195 0.08 12.48 3.60
N ILE A 196 -0.43 12.23 2.40
CA ILE A 196 0.35 11.74 1.25
C ILE A 196 1.46 12.73 0.87
N ILE A 197 1.15 14.04 0.82
CA ILE A 197 2.15 15.07 0.54
C ILE A 197 3.23 15.10 1.63
N VAL A 198 2.83 14.97 2.89
CA VAL A 198 3.78 14.89 4.02
C VAL A 198 4.64 13.64 3.91
N GLY A 199 4.05 12.48 3.61
CA GLY A 199 4.74 11.20 3.44
C GLY A 199 5.75 11.22 2.30
N TYR A 200 5.36 11.74 1.14
CA TYR A 200 6.27 11.92 0.01
C TYR A 200 7.50 12.76 0.39
N ARG A 201 7.26 13.90 1.05
CA ARG A 201 8.36 14.79 1.49
C ARG A 201 9.26 14.13 2.52
N ALA A 202 8.68 13.40 3.49
CA ALA A 202 9.44 12.69 4.52
C ALA A 202 10.33 11.59 3.90
N TRP A 203 9.77 10.77 3.01
CA TRP A 203 10.53 9.71 2.35
C TRP A 203 11.60 10.25 1.39
N ARG A 204 11.31 11.32 0.66
CA ARG A 204 12.29 11.96 -0.22
C ARG A 204 13.49 12.53 0.55
N ARG A 205 13.26 13.08 1.75
CA ARG A 205 14.35 13.58 2.62
C ARG A 205 15.22 12.45 3.15
N SER A 206 14.67 11.28 3.41
CA SER A 206 15.43 10.12 3.90
C SER A 206 16.33 9.47 2.84
N MET A 207 16.21 9.87 1.58
CA MET A 207 17.08 9.43 0.47
C MET A 207 18.34 10.29 0.33
N GLN A 208 18.35 11.49 0.94
CA GLN A 208 19.49 12.42 0.95
C GLN A 208 20.46 12.08 2.07
#